data_545b1cd3671715e3d48b8bdcdd8e858a
#
_entry.id   545b1cd3671715e3d48b8bdcdd8e858a
#
_cell.length_a   1.000
_cell.length_b   1.000
_cell.length_c   1.000
_cell.angle_alpha   90.00
_cell.angle_beta   90.00
_cell.angle_gamma   90.00
#
_symmetry.space_group_name_H-M   'P 1'
#
loop_
_entity.id
_entity.type
_entity.pdbx_description
1 polymer ?
#
loop_
_entity_poly.entity_id
_entity_poly.type
_entity_poly.pdbx_seq_one_letter_code
_entity_poly.pdbx_strand_id
1 'polypeptide(L)'
;MELPVKFKEQMKGLLQDEYEDYLQSFDHERYYGLRINTLKISVEEFLKISPFKLKPIPWTNDGFYYSSEDKPSKHPYYYAGLYYLQEPSAMLPAQVLPVDENDIVLDTCAAPGGKSTKLATKLNHTGLLISNDISSSRCQGLLKNVELFGCDNAWVTSEDLTNMEEHYPETFDKILVDAPCSGEGMFRKEPDLIKSWIEKDDTFYPPIQKNILNAAVSMLKPGGSIVYSTCTFSIHENEEVIQDVLDKHPDLHLVPIEKIDGMMPGINMEECVRLYPHKIKGEGHFVALLVKDGETKHKKVRLEPSDKLDDCVTDFLKLIHLNKGTIKVKKDKVIWLNSDFQAYKGYRVLRSGLLLGQLKGKHFEPSQSLALALCPEQFKNVLNFSIEDERVIKYLKGETLDVKDLDSKTSGWTLVCVNNFPLGFAKLSKGSLKNKYAKGWRYQ
;
A
#
# COMPACT_ATOMS: atom_id res chain seq x y z
N MET A 1 30.47 -0.98 -6.19
CA MET A 1 29.76 -2.31 -6.07
C MET A 1 30.17 -3.20 -7.24
N GLU A 2 30.45 -4.50 -6.99
CA GLU A 2 30.82 -5.43 -8.07
C GLU A 2 29.56 -6.04 -8.69
N LEU A 3 29.31 -5.73 -9.97
CA LEU A 3 28.17 -6.24 -10.74
C LEU A 3 28.59 -7.49 -11.53
N PRO A 4 27.70 -8.51 -11.69
CA PRO A 4 27.99 -9.72 -12.46
C PRO A 4 28.37 -9.41 -13.92
N VAL A 5 29.31 -10.18 -14.47
CA VAL A 5 29.79 -9.98 -15.87
C VAL A 5 28.61 -10.12 -16.86
N LYS A 6 27.81 -11.19 -16.72
CA LYS A 6 26.64 -11.44 -17.58
C LYS A 6 25.65 -10.27 -17.54
N PHE A 7 25.39 -9.70 -16.35
CA PHE A 7 24.53 -8.51 -16.21
C PHE A 7 25.09 -7.30 -16.94
N LYS A 8 26.41 -7.03 -16.80
CA LYS A 8 27.06 -5.93 -17.52
C LYS A 8 26.97 -6.09 -19.04
N GLU A 9 27.15 -7.30 -19.54
CA GLU A 9 27.02 -7.61 -20.98
C GLU A 9 25.59 -7.39 -21.47
N GLN A 10 24.59 -7.85 -20.73
CA GLN A 10 23.18 -7.61 -21.04
C GLN A 10 22.84 -6.11 -21.08
N MET A 11 23.23 -5.35 -20.04
CA MET A 11 22.98 -3.91 -19.98
C MET A 11 23.73 -3.14 -21.07
N LYS A 12 24.96 -3.57 -21.45
CA LYS A 12 25.69 -2.98 -22.55
C LYS A 12 24.98 -3.19 -23.90
N GLY A 13 24.44 -4.36 -24.12
CA GLY A 13 23.61 -4.66 -25.30
C GLY A 13 22.31 -3.83 -25.33
N LEU A 14 21.68 -3.66 -24.18
CA LEU A 14 20.43 -2.95 -24.05
C LEU A 14 20.56 -1.42 -24.19
N LEU A 15 21.59 -0.83 -23.57
CA LEU A 15 21.73 0.62 -23.43
C LEU A 15 22.72 1.23 -24.46
N GLN A 16 23.54 0.39 -25.11
CA GLN A 16 24.50 0.85 -26.13
C GLN A 16 25.34 2.06 -25.66
N ASP A 17 25.16 3.22 -26.30
CA ASP A 17 25.93 4.45 -26.01
C ASP A 17 25.65 5.01 -24.59
N GLU A 18 24.52 4.66 -23.96
CA GLU A 18 24.15 5.12 -22.61
C GLU A 18 24.70 4.21 -21.48
N TYR A 19 25.38 3.11 -21.84
CA TYR A 19 25.84 2.11 -20.87
C TYR A 19 26.80 2.66 -19.82
N GLU A 20 27.73 3.52 -20.21
CA GLU A 20 28.71 4.11 -19.28
C GLU A 20 28.04 5.04 -18.27
N ASP A 21 27.08 5.85 -18.69
CA ASP A 21 26.28 6.72 -17.81
C ASP A 21 25.46 5.87 -16.82
N TYR A 22 24.91 4.77 -17.30
CA TYR A 22 24.22 3.80 -16.45
C TYR A 22 25.14 3.21 -15.37
N LEU A 23 26.34 2.77 -15.72
CA LEU A 23 27.29 2.26 -14.75
C LEU A 23 27.71 3.31 -13.71
N GLN A 24 27.95 4.55 -14.13
CA GLN A 24 28.30 5.65 -13.25
C GLN A 24 27.17 5.95 -12.24
N SER A 25 25.91 5.69 -12.60
CA SER A 25 24.77 5.89 -11.68
C SER A 25 24.86 5.05 -10.40
N PHE A 26 25.58 3.93 -10.40
CA PHE A 26 25.80 3.10 -9.21
C PHE A 26 26.75 3.74 -8.19
N ASP A 27 27.55 4.72 -8.58
CA ASP A 27 28.46 5.46 -7.69
C ASP A 27 27.80 6.71 -7.10
N HIS A 28 26.60 7.07 -7.57
CA HIS A 28 25.84 8.20 -7.04
C HIS A 28 25.08 7.81 -5.77
N GLU A 29 24.81 8.80 -4.91
CA GLU A 29 23.91 8.62 -3.78
C GLU A 29 22.50 8.22 -4.25
N ARG A 30 21.87 7.37 -3.45
CA ARG A 30 20.49 6.94 -3.70
C ARG A 30 19.51 8.07 -3.42
N TYR A 31 18.39 8.02 -4.12
CA TYR A 31 17.27 8.92 -3.87
C TYR A 31 16.27 8.30 -2.91
N TYR A 32 15.76 9.11 -2.00
CA TYR A 32 14.79 8.69 -0.99
C TYR A 32 13.47 9.38 -1.25
N GLY A 33 12.39 8.61 -1.21
CA GLY A 33 11.04 9.11 -1.46
C GLY A 33 10.09 8.86 -0.30
N LEU A 34 9.20 9.81 -0.08
CA LEU A 34 8.01 9.63 0.73
C LEU A 34 6.77 9.98 -0.10
N ARG A 35 5.66 9.32 0.19
CA ARG A 35 4.38 9.55 -0.46
C ARG A 35 3.33 9.91 0.59
N ILE A 36 2.68 11.07 0.41
CA ILE A 36 1.68 11.59 1.35
C ILE A 36 0.44 10.70 1.33
N ASN A 37 -0.15 10.49 2.51
CA ASN A 37 -1.40 9.78 2.67
C ASN A 37 -2.59 10.73 2.49
N THR A 38 -3.11 10.81 1.29
CA THR A 38 -4.22 11.70 0.96
C THR A 38 -5.58 11.26 1.53
N LEU A 39 -5.67 10.09 2.18
CA LEU A 39 -6.83 9.74 3.02
C LEU A 39 -6.89 10.56 4.32
N LYS A 40 -5.77 11.13 4.77
CA LYS A 40 -5.68 11.83 6.08
C LYS A 40 -5.39 13.31 5.99
N ILE A 41 -4.67 13.73 4.94
CA ILE A 41 -4.25 15.12 4.78
C ILE A 41 -4.02 15.41 3.30
N SER A 42 -4.42 16.58 2.84
CA SER A 42 -4.09 17.03 1.48
C SER A 42 -2.58 17.28 1.33
N VAL A 43 -2.08 17.19 0.09
CA VAL A 43 -0.67 17.49 -0.21
C VAL A 43 -0.31 18.90 0.23
N GLU A 44 -1.16 19.87 -0.07
CA GLU A 44 -0.93 21.28 0.27
C GLU A 44 -0.84 21.52 1.79
N GLU A 45 -1.72 20.87 2.56
CA GLU A 45 -1.71 20.98 4.02
C GLU A 45 -0.49 20.28 4.62
N PHE A 46 -0.12 19.10 4.11
CA PHE A 46 1.07 18.41 4.59
C PHE A 46 2.34 19.23 4.34
N LEU A 47 2.49 19.87 3.18
CA LEU A 47 3.66 20.70 2.87
C LEU A 47 3.80 21.89 3.84
N LYS A 48 2.70 22.42 4.39
CA LYS A 48 2.73 23.52 5.40
C LYS A 48 3.25 23.04 6.76
N ILE A 49 3.04 21.78 7.12
CA ILE A 49 3.41 21.23 8.43
C ILE A 49 4.60 20.28 8.37
N SER A 50 5.12 20.02 7.18
CA SER A 50 6.23 19.08 6.98
C SER A 50 7.50 19.58 7.69
N PRO A 51 8.14 18.73 8.53
CA PRO A 51 9.45 19.06 9.09
C PRO A 51 10.60 18.85 8.09
N PHE A 52 10.32 18.27 6.92
CA PHE A 52 11.30 17.91 5.90
C PHE A 52 11.29 18.89 4.74
N LYS A 53 12.47 19.10 4.12
CA LYS A 53 12.59 19.83 2.85
C LYS A 53 12.24 18.91 1.69
N LEU A 54 11.02 18.98 1.22
CA LEU A 54 10.48 18.10 0.20
C LEU A 54 10.62 18.70 -1.20
N LYS A 55 10.97 17.85 -2.19
CA LYS A 55 10.97 18.18 -3.61
C LYS A 55 10.03 17.22 -4.35
N PRO A 56 9.13 17.68 -5.21
CA PRO A 56 8.18 16.81 -5.88
C PRO A 56 8.88 15.77 -6.78
N ILE A 57 8.33 14.56 -6.79
CA ILE A 57 8.69 13.50 -7.73
C ILE A 57 7.81 13.70 -8.97
N PRO A 58 8.41 13.93 -10.18
CA PRO A 58 7.65 14.41 -11.34
C PRO A 58 6.53 13.50 -11.84
N TRP A 59 6.61 12.19 -11.59
CA TRP A 59 5.65 11.18 -12.06
C TRP A 59 4.58 10.78 -11.05
N THR A 60 4.41 11.54 -9.99
CA THR A 60 3.37 11.31 -9.00
C THR A 60 2.87 12.64 -8.43
N ASN A 61 1.59 12.69 -8.04
CA ASN A 61 0.95 13.89 -7.52
C ASN A 61 1.10 14.06 -5.99
N ASP A 62 1.57 13.02 -5.28
CA ASP A 62 1.65 12.95 -3.82
C ASP A 62 3.01 12.45 -3.29
N GLY A 63 3.97 12.20 -4.21
CA GLY A 63 5.31 11.72 -3.90
C GLY A 63 6.35 12.83 -3.89
N PHE A 64 7.29 12.75 -2.94
CA PHE A 64 8.33 13.75 -2.74
C PHE A 64 9.66 13.09 -2.41
N TYR A 65 10.75 13.67 -2.91
CA TYR A 65 12.11 13.38 -2.44
C TYR A 65 12.36 14.06 -1.10
N TYR A 66 13.11 13.39 -0.23
CA TYR A 66 13.63 13.96 1.02
C TYR A 66 15.15 13.70 1.15
N SER A 67 15.82 14.43 2.04
CA SER A 67 17.26 14.32 2.25
C SER A 67 17.64 13.01 2.96
N SER A 68 18.79 12.41 2.60
CA SER A 68 19.36 11.25 3.30
C SER A 68 19.63 11.52 4.80
N GLU A 69 19.82 12.78 5.18
CA GLU A 69 20.02 13.21 6.58
C GLU A 69 18.72 13.18 7.39
N ASP A 70 17.56 13.30 6.72
CA ASP A 70 16.25 13.23 7.35
C ASP A 70 15.98 11.79 7.86
N LYS A 71 15.24 11.70 8.97
CA LYS A 71 14.83 10.42 9.57
C LYS A 71 13.31 10.33 9.66
N PRO A 72 12.59 10.34 8.53
CA PRO A 72 11.13 10.42 8.54
C PRO A 72 10.48 9.24 9.27
N SER A 73 11.09 8.05 9.31
CA SER A 73 10.59 6.90 10.06
C SER A 73 10.60 7.11 11.59
N LYS A 74 11.33 8.10 12.10
CA LYS A 74 11.38 8.46 13.53
C LYS A 74 10.44 9.62 13.90
N HIS A 75 9.82 10.27 12.93
CA HIS A 75 8.92 11.40 13.20
C HIS A 75 7.52 10.93 13.61
N PRO A 76 6.82 11.57 14.58
CA PRO A 76 5.47 11.17 15.01
C PRO A 76 4.44 11.08 13.89
N TYR A 77 4.56 11.90 12.84
CA TYR A 77 3.67 11.84 11.68
C TYR A 77 3.77 10.52 10.89
N TYR A 78 4.91 9.82 10.94
CA TYR A 78 5.01 8.46 10.40
C TYR A 78 4.09 7.50 11.18
N TYR A 79 4.07 7.61 12.51
CA TYR A 79 3.23 6.79 13.39
C TYR A 79 1.74 7.15 13.31
N ALA A 80 1.44 8.38 12.90
CA ALA A 80 0.08 8.81 12.55
C ALA A 80 -0.33 8.36 11.14
N GLY A 81 0.59 7.77 10.35
CA GLY A 81 0.33 7.28 9.00
C GLY A 81 0.11 8.40 7.98
N LEU A 82 0.76 9.56 8.14
CA LEU A 82 0.60 10.68 7.19
C LEU A 82 1.37 10.50 5.89
N TYR A 83 2.34 9.60 5.84
CA TYR A 83 3.10 9.27 4.64
C TYR A 83 3.65 7.86 4.68
N TYR A 84 3.96 7.33 3.51
CA TYR A 84 4.66 6.07 3.28
C TYR A 84 6.06 6.33 2.73
N LEU A 85 7.07 5.60 3.20
CA LEU A 85 8.43 5.68 2.67
C LEU A 85 8.57 4.70 1.51
N GLN A 86 8.78 5.21 0.32
CA GLN A 86 8.81 4.41 -0.90
C GLN A 86 9.92 4.88 -1.83
N GLU A 87 10.56 3.93 -2.50
CA GLU A 87 11.51 4.24 -3.57
C GLU A 87 10.79 5.01 -4.70
N PRO A 88 11.38 6.09 -5.22
CA PRO A 88 10.70 6.97 -6.16
C PRO A 88 10.14 6.28 -7.41
N SER A 89 10.92 5.42 -8.10
CA SER A 89 10.45 4.74 -9.32
C SER A 89 9.31 3.77 -9.05
N ALA A 90 9.30 3.13 -7.85
CA ALA A 90 8.24 2.22 -7.41
C ALA A 90 6.87 2.90 -7.16
N MET A 91 6.81 4.23 -7.20
CA MET A 91 5.55 4.97 -7.08
C MET A 91 4.74 4.99 -8.39
N LEU A 92 5.41 4.87 -9.54
CA LEU A 92 4.78 5.00 -10.87
C LEU A 92 3.69 3.95 -11.14
N PRO A 93 3.86 2.63 -10.87
CA PRO A 93 2.86 1.64 -11.27
C PRO A 93 1.46 1.91 -10.70
N ALA A 94 1.37 2.17 -9.39
CA ALA A 94 0.08 2.48 -8.76
C ALA A 94 -0.45 3.88 -9.12
N GLN A 95 0.42 4.80 -9.56
CA GLN A 95 0.02 6.10 -10.08
C GLN A 95 -0.67 5.96 -11.43
N VAL A 96 -0.14 5.11 -12.32
CA VAL A 96 -0.64 4.88 -13.69
C VAL A 96 -1.98 4.17 -13.69
N LEU A 97 -2.22 3.16 -12.82
CA LEU A 97 -3.49 2.43 -12.81
C LEU A 97 -4.68 3.38 -12.60
N PRO A 98 -5.64 3.47 -13.54
CA PRO A 98 -6.75 4.45 -13.51
C PRO A 98 -7.88 3.96 -12.58
N VAL A 99 -7.64 4.01 -11.27
CA VAL A 99 -8.62 3.61 -10.23
C VAL A 99 -9.59 4.75 -10.00
N ASP A 100 -10.88 4.41 -10.04
CA ASP A 100 -12.00 5.29 -9.72
C ASP A 100 -12.64 4.92 -8.37
N GLU A 101 -13.41 5.84 -7.80
CA GLU A 101 -14.22 5.55 -6.62
C GLU A 101 -15.21 4.41 -6.91
N ASN A 102 -15.44 3.55 -5.92
CA ASN A 102 -16.26 2.34 -5.95
C ASN A 102 -15.71 1.17 -6.80
N ASP A 103 -14.52 1.25 -7.37
CA ASP A 103 -13.88 0.10 -8.02
C ASP A 103 -13.60 -1.03 -7.02
N ILE A 104 -13.60 -2.26 -7.53
CA ILE A 104 -13.03 -3.43 -6.87
C ILE A 104 -11.63 -3.64 -7.43
N VAL A 105 -10.62 -3.40 -6.62
CA VAL A 105 -9.21 -3.39 -7.02
C VAL A 105 -8.47 -4.58 -6.41
N LEU A 106 -7.66 -5.27 -7.21
CA LEU A 106 -6.76 -6.32 -6.78
C LEU A 106 -5.30 -5.87 -6.93
N ASP A 107 -4.52 -5.94 -5.86
CA ASP A 107 -3.06 -5.87 -5.87
C ASP A 107 -2.54 -7.30 -5.64
N THR A 108 -1.96 -7.92 -6.68
CA THR A 108 -1.69 -9.37 -6.72
C THR A 108 -0.47 -9.79 -5.91
N CYS A 109 0.55 -8.93 -5.82
CA CYS A 109 1.85 -9.16 -5.17
C CYS A 109 2.18 -7.99 -4.23
N ALA A 110 1.25 -7.73 -3.31
CA ALA A 110 1.09 -6.45 -2.62
C ALA A 110 2.17 -6.11 -1.59
N ALA A 111 2.83 -7.12 -1.00
CA ALA A 111 3.75 -6.88 0.11
C ALA A 111 5.03 -6.14 -0.32
N PRO A 112 5.45 -5.12 0.42
CA PRO A 112 5.04 -4.73 1.78
C PRO A 112 3.88 -3.72 1.87
N GLY A 113 3.22 -3.29 0.76
CA GLY A 113 2.02 -2.46 0.79
C GLY A 113 2.17 -1.04 0.24
N GLY A 114 3.33 -0.69 -0.33
CA GLY A 114 3.55 0.65 -0.88
C GLY A 114 2.60 0.99 -2.03
N LYS A 115 2.35 0.05 -2.93
CA LYS A 115 1.42 0.21 -4.04
C LYS A 115 -0.02 0.09 -3.57
N SER A 116 -0.35 -0.90 -2.73
CA SER A 116 -1.68 -1.06 -2.11
C SER A 116 -2.17 0.22 -1.41
N THR A 117 -1.30 0.86 -0.62
CA THR A 117 -1.69 2.11 0.09
C THR A 117 -1.92 3.28 -0.87
N LYS A 118 -1.29 3.31 -2.05
CA LYS A 118 -1.62 4.27 -3.12
C LYS A 118 -2.98 3.96 -3.74
N LEU A 119 -3.27 2.70 -4.02
CA LEU A 119 -4.57 2.29 -4.56
C LEU A 119 -5.71 2.63 -3.58
N ALA A 120 -5.48 2.44 -2.27
CA ALA A 120 -6.44 2.84 -1.25
C ALA A 120 -6.72 4.36 -1.28
N THR A 121 -5.70 5.21 -1.50
CA THR A 121 -5.92 6.67 -1.60
C THR A 121 -6.75 7.06 -2.82
N LYS A 122 -6.63 6.33 -3.93
CA LYS A 122 -7.46 6.54 -5.12
C LYS A 122 -8.91 6.12 -4.90
N LEU A 123 -9.15 5.03 -4.17
CA LEU A 123 -10.48 4.57 -3.79
C LEU A 123 -11.19 5.51 -2.79
N ASN A 124 -10.45 6.33 -2.06
CA ASN A 124 -11.00 7.35 -1.17
C ASN A 124 -12.12 6.84 -0.24
N HIS A 125 -11.83 5.78 0.55
CA HIS A 125 -12.78 5.11 1.45
C HIS A 125 -13.99 4.44 0.77
N THR A 126 -14.02 4.39 -0.56
CA THR A 126 -15.08 3.73 -1.33
C THR A 126 -14.59 2.41 -1.92
N GLY A 127 -15.45 1.67 -2.61
CA GLY A 127 -15.07 0.43 -3.29
C GLY A 127 -14.43 -0.61 -2.38
N LEU A 128 -13.53 -1.42 -2.93
CA LEU A 128 -12.84 -2.48 -2.20
C LEU A 128 -11.43 -2.67 -2.74
N LEU A 129 -10.45 -2.74 -1.86
CA LEU A 129 -9.09 -3.15 -2.19
C LEU A 129 -8.80 -4.54 -1.65
N ILE A 130 -8.44 -5.48 -2.52
CA ILE A 130 -7.86 -6.78 -2.15
C ILE A 130 -6.35 -6.69 -2.33
N SER A 131 -5.60 -6.72 -1.22
CA SER A 131 -4.14 -6.74 -1.21
C SER A 131 -3.68 -8.16 -0.93
N ASN A 132 -3.21 -8.86 -1.96
CA ASN A 132 -2.78 -10.26 -1.89
C ASN A 132 -1.26 -10.38 -1.98
N ASP A 133 -0.70 -11.36 -1.28
CA ASP A 133 0.68 -11.81 -1.49
C ASP A 133 0.76 -13.30 -1.16
N ILE A 134 1.41 -14.09 -2.00
CA ILE A 134 1.54 -15.53 -1.78
C ILE A 134 2.27 -15.86 -0.47
N SER A 135 3.15 -14.98 -0.01
CA SER A 135 3.93 -15.17 1.21
C SER A 135 3.19 -14.68 2.46
N SER A 136 2.69 -15.61 3.25
CA SER A 136 2.02 -15.32 4.52
C SER A 136 2.87 -14.52 5.52
N SER A 137 4.19 -14.70 5.50
CA SER A 137 5.11 -13.91 6.34
C SER A 137 5.19 -12.45 5.89
N ARG A 138 5.28 -12.21 4.58
CA ARG A 138 5.29 -10.86 4.02
C ARG A 138 3.94 -10.14 4.23
N CYS A 139 2.84 -10.88 4.24
CA CYS A 139 1.50 -10.34 4.52
C CYS A 139 1.36 -9.71 5.92
N GLN A 140 2.21 -10.06 6.90
CA GLN A 140 2.19 -9.40 8.22
C GLN A 140 2.67 -7.94 8.12
N GLY A 141 3.71 -7.68 7.32
CA GLY A 141 4.19 -6.33 7.02
C GLY A 141 3.16 -5.53 6.21
N LEU A 142 2.57 -6.17 5.19
CA LEU A 142 1.49 -5.60 4.39
C LEU A 142 0.31 -5.17 5.26
N LEU A 143 -0.19 -6.05 6.14
CA LEU A 143 -1.29 -5.75 7.05
C LEU A 143 -0.96 -4.56 7.95
N LYS A 144 0.24 -4.52 8.54
CA LYS A 144 0.67 -3.38 9.36
C LYS A 144 0.63 -2.07 8.59
N ASN A 145 1.09 -2.04 7.34
CA ASN A 145 1.12 -0.83 6.52
C ASN A 145 -0.28 -0.39 6.09
N VAL A 146 -1.16 -1.32 5.71
CA VAL A 146 -2.58 -1.04 5.41
C VAL A 146 -3.29 -0.45 6.64
N GLU A 147 -3.07 -1.03 7.83
CA GLU A 147 -3.63 -0.51 9.08
C GLU A 147 -3.05 0.84 9.48
N LEU A 148 -1.73 1.06 9.31
CA LEU A 148 -1.06 2.34 9.61
C LEU A 148 -1.62 3.48 8.74
N PHE A 149 -1.90 3.17 7.49
CA PHE A 149 -2.48 4.12 6.55
C PHE A 149 -3.95 4.45 6.83
N GLY A 150 -4.62 3.65 7.66
CA GLY A 150 -6.04 3.81 7.98
C GLY A 150 -6.97 3.37 6.85
N CYS A 151 -6.53 2.41 6.03
CA CYS A 151 -7.36 1.86 4.96
C CYS A 151 -8.49 1.02 5.56
N ASP A 152 -9.71 1.54 5.52
CA ASP A 152 -10.90 0.92 6.11
C ASP A 152 -11.61 -0.06 5.14
N ASN A 153 -11.38 0.10 3.84
CA ASN A 153 -11.98 -0.68 2.75
C ASN A 153 -11.04 -1.76 2.17
N ALA A 154 -10.00 -2.15 2.92
CA ALA A 154 -9.00 -3.10 2.42
C ALA A 154 -9.15 -4.49 3.04
N TRP A 155 -8.94 -5.53 2.21
CA TRP A 155 -8.71 -6.90 2.64
C TRP A 155 -7.24 -7.25 2.44
N VAL A 156 -6.67 -8.00 3.36
CA VAL A 156 -5.32 -8.57 3.23
C VAL A 156 -5.44 -10.08 3.18
N THR A 157 -4.91 -10.66 2.11
CA THR A 157 -5.04 -12.09 1.81
C THR A 157 -3.67 -12.70 1.51
N SER A 158 -3.55 -14.02 1.67
CA SER A 158 -2.34 -14.75 1.33
C SER A 158 -2.71 -15.98 0.52
N GLU A 159 -2.88 -15.79 -0.79
CA GLU A 159 -3.41 -16.82 -1.67
C GLU A 159 -2.61 -16.92 -2.97
N ASP A 160 -2.61 -18.12 -3.55
CA ASP A 160 -2.16 -18.33 -4.90
C ASP A 160 -3.19 -17.80 -5.89
N LEU A 161 -2.75 -17.05 -6.90
CA LEU A 161 -3.66 -16.44 -7.88
C LEU A 161 -4.40 -17.48 -8.73
N THR A 162 -3.84 -18.67 -8.93
CA THR A 162 -4.52 -19.77 -9.63
C THR A 162 -5.79 -20.21 -8.89
N ASN A 163 -5.76 -20.23 -7.54
CA ASN A 163 -6.95 -20.50 -6.74
C ASN A 163 -7.97 -19.36 -6.81
N MET A 164 -7.48 -18.12 -6.87
CA MET A 164 -8.35 -16.94 -6.98
C MET A 164 -9.06 -16.88 -8.34
N GLU A 165 -8.36 -17.19 -9.42
CA GLU A 165 -8.87 -17.20 -10.79
C GLU A 165 -10.11 -18.07 -10.93
N GLU A 166 -10.12 -19.29 -10.36
CA GLU A 166 -11.25 -20.21 -10.39
C GLU A 166 -12.51 -19.64 -9.72
N HIS A 167 -12.35 -18.77 -8.73
CA HIS A 167 -13.46 -18.30 -7.88
C HIS A 167 -13.92 -16.88 -8.18
N TYR A 168 -13.06 -16.07 -8.82
CA TYR A 168 -13.33 -14.66 -9.08
C TYR A 168 -13.19 -14.25 -10.56
N PRO A 169 -13.76 -15.02 -11.52
CA PRO A 169 -13.74 -14.61 -12.93
C PRO A 169 -14.44 -13.26 -13.10
N GLU A 170 -13.88 -12.37 -13.89
CA GLU A 170 -14.43 -11.05 -14.24
C GLU A 170 -14.97 -10.27 -13.03
N THR A 171 -14.19 -10.26 -11.95
CA THR A 171 -14.62 -9.69 -10.66
C THR A 171 -14.03 -8.31 -10.42
N PHE A 172 -12.79 -8.07 -10.84
CA PHE A 172 -12.07 -6.85 -10.52
C PHE A 172 -12.17 -5.82 -11.65
N ASP A 173 -12.36 -4.56 -11.25
CA ASP A 173 -12.36 -3.42 -12.18
C ASP A 173 -10.94 -3.05 -12.57
N LYS A 174 -10.02 -3.11 -11.62
CA LYS A 174 -8.61 -2.76 -11.78
C LYS A 174 -7.72 -3.79 -11.10
N ILE A 175 -6.62 -4.15 -11.75
CA ILE A 175 -5.64 -5.08 -11.17
C ILE A 175 -4.24 -4.49 -11.29
N LEU A 176 -3.48 -4.54 -10.20
CA LEU A 176 -2.06 -4.25 -10.19
C LEU A 176 -1.28 -5.55 -10.08
N VAL A 177 -0.39 -5.79 -11.02
CA VAL A 177 0.55 -6.91 -11.07
C VAL A 177 1.97 -6.36 -10.94
N ASP A 178 2.42 -6.14 -9.69
CA ASP A 178 3.82 -5.83 -9.40
C ASP A 178 4.57 -7.15 -9.22
N ALA A 179 4.96 -7.74 -10.34
CA ALA A 179 5.36 -9.13 -10.40
C ALA A 179 6.68 -9.43 -9.67
N PRO A 180 6.81 -10.63 -9.06
CA PRO A 180 8.11 -11.08 -8.59
C PRO A 180 9.08 -11.15 -9.77
N CYS A 181 10.29 -10.63 -9.60
CA CYS A 181 11.26 -10.45 -10.69
C CYS A 181 12.71 -10.61 -10.19
N SER A 182 13.65 -10.58 -11.10
CA SER A 182 15.09 -10.68 -10.81
C SER A 182 15.63 -9.51 -9.99
N GLY A 183 14.94 -8.36 -9.98
CA GLY A 183 15.24 -7.24 -9.11
C GLY A 183 16.45 -6.40 -9.49
N GLU A 184 16.84 -6.39 -10.75
CA GLU A 184 18.04 -5.71 -11.28
C GLU A 184 18.09 -4.21 -10.94
N GLY A 185 16.93 -3.54 -10.98
CA GLY A 185 16.79 -2.15 -10.58
C GLY A 185 16.94 -1.91 -9.06
N MET A 186 17.02 -2.98 -8.25
CA MET A 186 17.18 -2.87 -6.80
C MET A 186 18.59 -3.20 -6.31
N PHE A 187 19.54 -3.58 -7.19
CA PHE A 187 20.90 -4.00 -6.79
C PHE A 187 21.62 -2.94 -5.94
N ARG A 188 21.45 -1.67 -6.26
CA ARG A 188 22.05 -0.56 -5.49
C ARG A 188 21.43 -0.44 -4.10
N LYS A 189 20.14 -0.74 -3.96
CA LYS A 189 19.40 -0.68 -2.70
C LYS A 189 19.58 -1.95 -1.85
N GLU A 190 19.57 -3.10 -2.49
CA GLU A 190 19.59 -4.43 -1.88
C GLU A 190 20.63 -5.32 -2.55
N PRO A 191 21.93 -5.13 -2.25
CA PRO A 191 23.03 -5.86 -2.93
C PRO A 191 22.95 -7.38 -2.82
N ASP A 192 22.26 -7.91 -1.79
CA ASP A 192 22.06 -9.36 -1.65
C ASP A 192 21.21 -9.98 -2.77
N LEU A 193 20.43 -9.17 -3.51
CA LEU A 193 19.70 -9.61 -4.69
C LEU A 193 20.64 -10.10 -5.80
N ILE A 194 21.87 -9.59 -5.88
CA ILE A 194 22.89 -10.03 -6.85
C ILE A 194 23.18 -11.53 -6.70
N LYS A 195 23.23 -12.05 -5.47
CA LYS A 195 23.42 -13.49 -5.24
C LYS A 195 22.27 -14.31 -5.79
N SER A 196 21.05 -13.89 -5.50
CA SER A 196 19.85 -14.55 -6.03
C SER A 196 19.77 -14.48 -7.56
N TRP A 197 20.20 -13.36 -8.15
CA TRP A 197 20.25 -13.17 -9.60
C TRP A 197 21.26 -14.09 -10.27
N ILE A 198 22.43 -14.35 -9.65
CA ILE A 198 23.45 -15.29 -10.15
C ILE A 198 22.96 -16.75 -10.06
N GLU A 199 22.23 -17.09 -8.99
CA GLU A 199 21.72 -18.44 -8.76
C GLU A 199 20.55 -18.82 -9.68
N LYS A 200 19.78 -17.82 -10.13
CA LYS A 200 18.60 -17.97 -11.00
C LYS A 200 18.96 -17.53 -12.40
N ASP A 201 18.63 -18.33 -13.38
CA ASP A 201 18.81 -17.97 -14.78
C ASP A 201 17.64 -17.11 -15.31
N ASP A 202 17.79 -16.62 -16.54
CA ASP A 202 16.83 -15.75 -17.21
C ASP A 202 15.48 -16.45 -17.48
N THR A 203 15.36 -17.75 -17.24
CA THR A 203 14.16 -18.56 -17.48
C THR A 203 13.32 -18.76 -16.21
N PHE A 204 13.83 -18.37 -15.04
CA PHE A 204 13.17 -18.63 -13.76
C PHE A 204 11.90 -17.80 -13.54
N TYR A 205 11.98 -16.48 -13.73
CA TYR A 205 10.86 -15.58 -13.45
C TYR A 205 9.80 -15.49 -14.56
N PRO A 206 10.13 -15.49 -15.86
CA PRO A 206 9.14 -15.27 -16.91
C PRO A 206 7.94 -16.23 -16.89
N PRO A 207 8.08 -17.55 -16.63
CA PRO A 207 6.92 -18.44 -16.50
C PRO A 207 5.99 -18.07 -15.33
N ILE A 208 6.55 -17.65 -14.20
CA ILE A 208 5.80 -17.22 -13.01
C ILE A 208 5.01 -15.96 -13.34
N GLN A 209 5.67 -14.98 -13.97
CA GLN A 209 5.09 -13.70 -14.35
C GLN A 209 3.95 -13.87 -15.36
N LYS A 210 4.15 -14.71 -16.38
CA LYS A 210 3.13 -15.06 -17.38
C LYS A 210 1.91 -15.71 -16.72
N ASN A 211 2.11 -16.63 -15.79
CA ASN A 211 1.00 -17.28 -15.06
C ASN A 211 0.22 -16.27 -14.22
N ILE A 212 0.91 -15.39 -13.49
CA ILE A 212 0.29 -14.34 -12.67
C ILE A 212 -0.54 -13.39 -13.56
N LEU A 213 0.03 -12.93 -14.67
CA LEU A 213 -0.64 -11.98 -15.55
C LEU A 213 -1.82 -12.61 -16.28
N ASN A 214 -1.72 -13.87 -16.76
CA ASN A 214 -2.84 -14.59 -17.35
C ASN A 214 -4.00 -14.77 -16.34
N ALA A 215 -3.71 -15.18 -15.09
CA ALA A 215 -4.72 -15.28 -14.05
C ALA A 215 -5.37 -13.90 -13.75
N ALA A 216 -4.58 -12.83 -13.78
CA ALA A 216 -5.12 -11.48 -13.62
C ALA A 216 -6.10 -11.11 -14.75
N VAL A 217 -5.79 -11.45 -16.01
CA VAL A 217 -6.68 -11.19 -17.15
C VAL A 217 -8.01 -11.95 -17.02
N SER A 218 -8.00 -13.21 -16.56
CA SER A 218 -9.21 -13.99 -16.31
C SER A 218 -10.12 -13.37 -15.24
N MET A 219 -9.50 -12.75 -14.24
CA MET A 219 -10.20 -12.08 -13.13
C MET A 219 -10.65 -10.64 -13.46
N LEU A 220 -10.13 -10.05 -14.53
CA LEU A 220 -10.46 -8.69 -14.96
C LEU A 220 -11.81 -8.62 -15.64
N LYS A 221 -12.65 -7.68 -15.24
CA LYS A 221 -13.91 -7.37 -15.94
C LYS A 221 -13.66 -6.86 -17.37
N PRO A 222 -14.61 -7.06 -18.31
CA PRO A 222 -14.65 -6.28 -19.54
C PRO A 222 -14.61 -4.76 -19.26
N GLY A 223 -13.80 -4.00 -19.99
CA GLY A 223 -13.55 -2.57 -19.74
C GLY A 223 -12.61 -2.27 -18.56
N GLY A 224 -12.13 -3.30 -17.88
CA GLY A 224 -11.18 -3.16 -16.78
C GLY A 224 -9.74 -2.88 -17.24
N SER A 225 -8.86 -2.54 -16.29
CA SER A 225 -7.46 -2.20 -16.58
C SER A 225 -6.51 -2.97 -15.69
N ILE A 226 -5.36 -3.38 -16.26
CA ILE A 226 -4.24 -3.98 -15.54
C ILE A 226 -3.01 -3.09 -15.71
N VAL A 227 -2.30 -2.82 -14.62
CA VAL A 227 -0.91 -2.39 -14.71
C VAL A 227 -0.02 -3.57 -14.34
N TYR A 228 0.88 -3.91 -15.26
CA TYR A 228 2.00 -4.82 -15.03
C TYR A 228 3.25 -4.02 -14.74
N SER A 229 4.00 -4.40 -13.73
CA SER A 229 5.27 -3.76 -13.38
C SER A 229 6.29 -4.74 -12.82
N THR A 230 7.57 -4.41 -13.02
CA THR A 230 8.72 -5.10 -12.42
C THR A 230 9.77 -4.07 -12.02
N CYS A 231 10.67 -4.45 -11.13
CA CYS A 231 11.88 -3.69 -10.83
C CYS A 231 13.12 -4.31 -11.51
N THR A 232 12.98 -4.85 -12.72
CA THR A 232 14.07 -5.38 -13.52
C THR A 232 14.18 -4.70 -14.90
N PHE A 233 15.32 -4.83 -15.55
CA PHE A 233 15.56 -4.32 -16.91
C PHE A 233 15.50 -5.44 -17.97
N SER A 234 15.33 -6.69 -17.57
CA SER A 234 15.26 -7.87 -18.46
C SER A 234 14.10 -7.74 -19.45
N ILE A 235 14.38 -7.89 -20.76
CA ILE A 235 13.35 -7.94 -21.80
C ILE A 235 12.49 -9.19 -21.62
N HIS A 236 13.07 -10.32 -21.18
CA HIS A 236 12.37 -11.58 -20.95
C HIS A 236 11.31 -11.52 -19.85
N GLU A 237 11.53 -10.63 -18.84
CA GLU A 237 10.61 -10.43 -17.73
C GLU A 237 9.61 -9.27 -17.96
N ASN A 238 9.85 -8.47 -18.97
CA ASN A 238 9.11 -7.26 -19.29
C ASN A 238 8.32 -7.43 -20.60
N GLU A 239 8.86 -6.99 -21.72
CA GLU A 239 8.15 -6.94 -22.99
C GLU A 239 7.74 -8.33 -23.49
N GLU A 240 8.56 -9.35 -23.31
CA GLU A 240 8.20 -10.73 -23.75
C GLU A 240 7.06 -11.33 -22.91
N VAL A 241 6.93 -10.93 -21.64
CA VAL A 241 5.77 -11.32 -20.81
C VAL A 241 4.51 -10.62 -21.32
N ILE A 242 4.60 -9.33 -21.62
CA ILE A 242 3.47 -8.56 -22.17
C ILE A 242 3.06 -9.13 -23.53
N GLN A 243 4.01 -9.41 -24.43
CA GLN A 243 3.71 -9.96 -25.76
C GLN A 243 3.01 -11.32 -25.66
N ASP A 244 3.50 -12.22 -24.81
CA ASP A 244 2.89 -13.55 -24.58
C ASP A 244 1.41 -13.45 -24.15
N VAL A 245 1.11 -12.48 -23.30
CA VAL A 245 -0.26 -12.28 -22.80
C VAL A 245 -1.17 -11.64 -23.86
N LEU A 246 -0.67 -10.66 -24.63
CA LEU A 246 -1.40 -10.09 -25.76
C LEU A 246 -1.71 -11.11 -26.85
N ASP A 247 -0.77 -12.02 -27.15
CA ASP A 247 -0.97 -13.09 -28.13
C ASP A 247 -2.06 -14.08 -27.70
N LYS A 248 -2.24 -14.29 -26.40
CA LYS A 248 -3.24 -15.21 -25.82
C LYS A 248 -4.63 -14.57 -25.63
N HIS A 249 -4.67 -13.26 -25.43
CA HIS A 249 -5.89 -12.52 -25.12
C HIS A 249 -6.11 -11.38 -26.13
N PRO A 250 -6.73 -11.68 -27.28
CA PRO A 250 -6.94 -10.69 -28.35
C PRO A 250 -7.89 -9.56 -27.98
N ASP A 251 -8.63 -9.69 -26.86
CA ASP A 251 -9.48 -8.69 -26.25
C ASP A 251 -8.72 -7.75 -25.28
N LEU A 252 -7.39 -7.93 -25.16
CA LEU A 252 -6.55 -7.11 -24.32
C LEU A 252 -5.59 -6.28 -25.19
N HIS A 253 -5.42 -4.99 -24.88
CA HIS A 253 -4.53 -4.12 -25.64
C HIS A 253 -3.75 -3.18 -24.73
N LEU A 254 -2.56 -2.76 -25.18
CA LEU A 254 -1.74 -1.77 -24.51
C LEU A 254 -2.34 -0.36 -24.69
N VAL A 255 -2.26 0.42 -23.61
CA VAL A 255 -2.59 1.84 -23.61
C VAL A 255 -1.32 2.64 -23.36
N PRO A 256 -1.03 3.67 -24.19
CA PRO A 256 0.15 4.49 -24.00
C PRO A 256 0.19 5.18 -22.63
N ILE A 257 1.30 4.99 -21.91
CA ILE A 257 1.57 5.74 -20.69
C ILE A 257 2.26 7.05 -21.07
N GLU A 258 1.73 8.17 -20.57
CA GLU A 258 2.35 9.48 -20.76
C GLU A 258 3.77 9.51 -20.18
N LYS A 259 4.74 9.85 -21.02
CA LYS A 259 6.14 9.90 -20.64
C LYS A 259 6.56 11.34 -20.36
N ILE A 260 7.20 11.55 -19.24
CA ILE A 260 7.88 12.79 -18.91
C ILE A 260 9.37 12.66 -19.15
N ASP A 261 10.10 13.78 -19.08
CA ASP A 261 11.54 13.80 -19.27
C ASP A 261 12.28 12.77 -18.40
N GLY A 262 13.18 12.01 -19.02
CA GLY A 262 13.92 10.90 -18.43
C GLY A 262 13.21 9.53 -18.47
N MET A 263 11.94 9.46 -18.85
CA MET A 263 11.25 8.18 -19.08
C MET A 263 11.53 7.66 -20.49
N MET A 264 11.89 6.39 -20.58
CA MET A 264 12.17 5.73 -21.86
C MET A 264 10.98 4.84 -22.29
N PRO A 265 10.73 4.66 -23.57
CA PRO A 265 9.76 3.67 -24.05
C PRO A 265 10.22 2.25 -23.75
N GLY A 266 9.29 1.31 -23.78
CA GLY A 266 9.62 -0.13 -23.82
C GLY A 266 10.32 -0.50 -25.14
N ILE A 267 11.03 -1.61 -25.11
CA ILE A 267 11.74 -2.12 -26.31
C ILE A 267 10.72 -2.71 -27.28
N ASN A 268 10.61 -2.09 -28.47
CA ASN A 268 9.58 -2.41 -29.47
C ASN A 268 8.14 -2.34 -28.95
N MET A 269 7.90 -1.62 -27.82
CA MET A 269 6.61 -1.39 -27.19
C MET A 269 6.56 0.07 -26.68
N GLU A 270 6.30 1.01 -27.57
CA GLU A 270 6.34 2.44 -27.25
C GLU A 270 5.30 2.86 -26.19
N GLU A 271 4.24 2.10 -26.00
CA GLU A 271 3.18 2.30 -25.00
C GLU A 271 3.71 2.14 -23.57
N CYS A 272 4.68 1.26 -23.36
CA CYS A 272 5.28 0.96 -22.08
C CYS A 272 6.28 2.05 -21.64
N VAL A 273 6.64 2.01 -20.35
CA VAL A 273 7.65 2.91 -19.76
C VAL A 273 8.75 2.10 -19.09
N ARG A 274 9.99 2.48 -19.36
CA ARG A 274 11.19 2.06 -18.65
C ARG A 274 11.79 3.25 -17.90
N LEU A 275 12.09 3.06 -16.64
CA LEU A 275 12.79 3.99 -15.79
C LEU A 275 14.20 3.47 -15.54
N TYR A 276 15.22 4.27 -15.84
CA TYR A 276 16.62 3.92 -15.62
C TYR A 276 17.29 4.91 -14.67
N PRO A 277 18.17 4.46 -13.75
CA PRO A 277 18.76 5.32 -12.71
C PRO A 277 19.67 6.44 -13.22
N HIS A 278 20.20 6.34 -14.44
CA HIS A 278 20.97 7.41 -15.09
C HIS A 278 20.10 8.48 -15.75
N LYS A 279 18.82 8.20 -15.98
CA LYS A 279 17.86 9.14 -16.59
C LYS A 279 16.95 9.79 -15.55
N ILE A 280 16.60 9.08 -14.50
CA ILE A 280 15.66 9.54 -13.46
C ILE A 280 16.27 9.47 -12.07
N LYS A 281 15.71 10.21 -11.14
CA LYS A 281 16.08 10.15 -9.72
C LYS A 281 15.33 9.00 -9.02
N GLY A 282 15.75 7.79 -9.29
CA GLY A 282 15.19 6.54 -8.77
C GLY A 282 16.07 5.35 -9.09
N GLU A 283 15.63 4.14 -8.69
CA GLU A 283 16.41 2.92 -8.88
C GLU A 283 16.12 2.25 -10.24
N GLY A 284 14.88 2.19 -10.66
CA GLY A 284 14.46 1.66 -11.94
C GLY A 284 13.18 0.81 -11.87
N HIS A 285 12.37 0.91 -12.93
CA HIS A 285 11.12 0.14 -13.07
C HIS A 285 10.73 -0.03 -14.53
N PHE A 286 9.97 -1.09 -14.81
CA PHE A 286 9.19 -1.24 -16.04
C PHE A 286 7.71 -1.15 -15.70
N VAL A 287 6.92 -0.48 -16.56
CA VAL A 287 5.47 -0.33 -16.38
C VAL A 287 4.75 -0.44 -17.71
N ALA A 288 3.72 -1.29 -17.77
CA ALA A 288 2.80 -1.44 -18.89
C ALA A 288 1.35 -1.29 -18.39
N LEU A 289 0.53 -0.56 -19.14
CA LEU A 289 -0.90 -0.41 -18.89
C LEU A 289 -1.68 -1.17 -19.97
N LEU A 290 -2.51 -2.11 -19.53
CA LEU A 290 -3.35 -2.95 -20.38
C LEU A 290 -4.82 -2.68 -20.08
N VAL A 291 -5.66 -2.72 -21.10
CA VAL A 291 -7.12 -2.55 -20.99
C VAL A 291 -7.80 -3.70 -21.73
N LYS A 292 -8.82 -4.28 -21.10
CA LYS A 292 -9.67 -5.32 -21.68
C LYS A 292 -10.86 -4.69 -22.38
N ASP A 293 -11.17 -5.14 -23.58
CA ASP A 293 -12.31 -4.65 -24.36
C ASP A 293 -13.65 -4.82 -23.62
N GLY A 294 -14.58 -3.92 -23.86
CA GLY A 294 -15.92 -3.97 -23.30
C GLY A 294 -16.23 -2.79 -22.37
N GLU A 295 -17.30 -2.93 -21.61
CA GLU A 295 -17.77 -1.91 -20.66
C GLU A 295 -17.85 -2.49 -19.25
N THR A 296 -17.30 -1.79 -18.29
CA THR A 296 -17.41 -2.14 -16.88
C THR A 296 -18.82 -1.84 -16.38
N LYS A 297 -19.45 -2.84 -15.75
CA LYS A 297 -20.75 -2.68 -15.10
C LYS A 297 -20.58 -2.77 -13.58
N HIS A 298 -20.73 -1.65 -12.91
CA HIS A 298 -20.72 -1.64 -11.44
C HIS A 298 -22.02 -2.21 -10.89
N LYS A 299 -21.94 -3.23 -10.06
CA LYS A 299 -23.08 -3.75 -9.30
C LYS A 299 -23.27 -2.90 -8.05
N LYS A 300 -24.54 -2.62 -7.69
CA LYS A 300 -24.82 -2.00 -6.40
C LYS A 300 -24.41 -2.95 -5.26
N VAL A 301 -23.58 -2.47 -4.35
CA VAL A 301 -23.20 -3.20 -3.14
C VAL A 301 -24.46 -3.44 -2.28
N ARG A 302 -24.69 -4.70 -1.91
CA ARG A 302 -25.81 -5.14 -1.05
C ARG A 302 -25.25 -5.62 0.28
N LEU A 303 -25.07 -4.68 1.19
CA LEU A 303 -24.57 -5.01 2.53
C LEU A 303 -25.54 -5.92 3.26
N GLU A 304 -25.03 -7.00 3.83
CA GLU A 304 -25.78 -7.85 4.76
C GLU A 304 -26.08 -7.10 6.07
N PRO A 305 -27.13 -7.48 6.80
CA PRO A 305 -27.37 -6.95 8.14
C PRO A 305 -26.18 -7.17 9.08
N SER A 306 -25.98 -6.24 10.00
CA SER A 306 -24.99 -6.42 11.08
C SER A 306 -25.39 -7.58 12.00
N ASP A 307 -24.38 -8.25 12.54
CA ASP A 307 -24.57 -9.28 13.55
C ASP A 307 -25.11 -8.66 14.85
N LYS A 308 -25.71 -9.52 15.71
CA LYS A 308 -26.07 -9.10 17.07
C LYS A 308 -24.79 -8.81 17.87
N LEU A 309 -24.70 -7.64 18.44
CA LEU A 309 -23.53 -7.18 19.19
C LEU A 309 -23.75 -7.30 20.70
N ASP A 310 -22.67 -7.61 21.41
CA ASP A 310 -22.64 -7.54 22.87
C ASP A 310 -22.78 -6.08 23.36
N ASP A 311 -23.36 -5.88 24.53
CA ASP A 311 -23.57 -4.56 25.12
C ASP A 311 -22.29 -3.74 25.22
N CYS A 312 -21.16 -4.34 25.57
CA CYS A 312 -19.87 -3.64 25.65
C CYS A 312 -19.37 -3.11 24.30
N VAL A 313 -19.72 -3.75 23.19
CA VAL A 313 -19.45 -3.26 21.83
C VAL A 313 -20.40 -2.12 21.50
N THR A 314 -21.68 -2.31 21.75
CA THR A 314 -22.72 -1.30 21.52
C THR A 314 -22.43 -0.02 22.30
N ASP A 315 -22.00 -0.11 23.57
CA ASP A 315 -21.62 1.05 24.38
C ASP A 315 -20.39 1.76 23.84
N PHE A 316 -19.39 1.02 23.34
CA PHE A 316 -18.23 1.64 22.69
C PHE A 316 -18.63 2.35 21.37
N LEU A 317 -19.50 1.74 20.58
CA LEU A 317 -19.97 2.33 19.31
C LEU A 317 -20.74 3.66 19.49
N LYS A 318 -21.29 3.93 20.68
CA LYS A 318 -21.88 5.27 21.00
C LYS A 318 -20.83 6.38 21.08
N LEU A 319 -19.54 6.03 21.12
CA LEU A 319 -18.43 7.00 21.16
C LEU A 319 -17.90 7.35 19.78
N ILE A 320 -18.31 6.62 18.73
CA ILE A 320 -17.75 6.78 17.38
C ILE A 320 -18.84 7.00 16.33
N HIS A 321 -18.45 7.72 15.29
CA HIS A 321 -19.24 7.85 14.06
C HIS A 321 -18.54 7.04 12.95
N LEU A 322 -19.15 5.93 12.53
CA LEU A 322 -18.71 5.15 11.36
C LEU A 322 -19.56 5.47 10.15
N ASN A 323 -18.96 5.41 8.97
CA ASN A 323 -19.68 5.45 7.71
C ASN A 323 -20.64 4.26 7.58
N LYS A 324 -21.54 4.30 6.59
CA LYS A 324 -22.47 3.20 6.32
C LYS A 324 -21.69 1.91 6.01
N GLY A 325 -21.99 0.86 6.73
CA GLY A 325 -21.34 -0.44 6.59
C GLY A 325 -22.05 -1.50 7.42
N THR A 326 -21.48 -2.71 7.41
CA THR A 326 -21.96 -3.87 8.15
C THR A 326 -20.95 -4.26 9.22
N ILE A 327 -21.41 -4.57 10.43
CA ILE A 327 -20.53 -5.06 11.51
C ILE A 327 -20.72 -6.57 11.63
N LYS A 328 -19.62 -7.31 11.53
CA LYS A 328 -19.55 -8.75 11.68
C LYS A 328 -18.68 -9.14 12.87
N VAL A 329 -19.09 -10.20 13.56
CA VAL A 329 -18.35 -10.77 14.69
C VAL A 329 -17.80 -12.13 14.27
N LYS A 330 -16.46 -12.21 14.14
CA LYS A 330 -15.76 -13.48 13.83
C LYS A 330 -14.94 -13.90 15.05
N LYS A 331 -15.42 -14.89 15.78
CA LYS A 331 -14.87 -15.31 17.09
C LYS A 331 -14.92 -14.15 18.08
N ASP A 332 -13.75 -13.62 18.45
CA ASP A 332 -13.57 -12.46 19.34
C ASP A 332 -13.36 -11.13 18.61
N LYS A 333 -13.25 -11.15 17.27
CA LYS A 333 -12.99 -9.95 16.47
C LYS A 333 -14.27 -9.31 15.98
N VAL A 334 -14.39 -8.00 16.18
CA VAL A 334 -15.48 -7.16 15.66
C VAL A 334 -14.93 -6.38 14.46
N ILE A 335 -15.54 -6.59 13.29
CA ILE A 335 -15.03 -6.10 12.00
C ILE A 335 -16.13 -5.28 11.33
N TRP A 336 -15.78 -4.12 10.77
CA TRP A 336 -16.64 -3.32 9.91
C TRP A 336 -16.30 -3.57 8.45
N LEU A 337 -17.33 -3.70 7.62
CA LEU A 337 -17.25 -3.98 6.18
C LEU A 337 -18.10 -2.96 5.41
N ASN A 338 -17.57 -2.46 4.31
CA ASN A 338 -18.26 -1.58 3.37
C ASN A 338 -18.61 -2.25 2.03
N SER A 339 -18.33 -3.54 1.89
CA SER A 339 -18.57 -4.32 0.66
C SER A 339 -19.30 -5.63 0.95
N ASP A 340 -19.92 -6.20 -0.09
CA ASP A 340 -20.56 -7.51 -0.08
C ASP A 340 -19.68 -8.62 -0.67
N PHE A 341 -18.39 -8.37 -0.78
CA PHE A 341 -17.42 -9.35 -1.28
C PHE A 341 -17.36 -10.57 -0.35
N GLN A 342 -17.41 -11.76 -0.92
CA GLN A 342 -17.42 -13.01 -0.20
C GLN A 342 -16.14 -13.81 -0.46
N ALA A 343 -15.52 -14.27 0.60
CA ALA A 343 -14.40 -15.21 0.52
C ALA A 343 -14.94 -16.63 0.24
N TYR A 344 -14.35 -17.34 -0.72
CA TYR A 344 -14.65 -18.75 -0.93
C TYR A 344 -14.12 -19.63 0.22
N LYS A 345 -14.64 -20.85 0.32
CA LYS A 345 -14.21 -21.79 1.36
C LYS A 345 -12.72 -22.14 1.19
N GLY A 346 -11.92 -21.85 2.19
CA GLY A 346 -10.47 -22.09 2.17
C GLY A 346 -9.64 -20.84 1.85
N TYR A 347 -10.27 -19.73 1.42
CA TYR A 347 -9.56 -18.49 1.13
C TYR A 347 -8.81 -17.94 2.36
N ARG A 348 -7.52 -17.78 2.25
CA ARG A 348 -6.65 -17.36 3.37
C ARG A 348 -6.70 -15.87 3.59
N VAL A 349 -7.65 -15.40 4.40
CA VAL A 349 -7.86 -14.00 4.74
C VAL A 349 -7.21 -13.68 6.07
N LEU A 350 -6.21 -12.79 6.08
CA LEU A 350 -5.60 -12.25 7.31
C LEU A 350 -6.49 -11.16 7.91
N ARG A 351 -7.07 -10.33 7.07
CA ARG A 351 -7.97 -9.24 7.44
C ARG A 351 -9.03 -9.04 6.37
N SER A 352 -10.27 -8.87 6.78
CA SER A 352 -11.38 -8.48 5.92
C SER A 352 -11.96 -7.15 6.43
N GLY A 353 -11.69 -6.03 5.75
CA GLY A 353 -12.17 -4.72 6.17
C GLY A 353 -11.50 -4.17 7.45
N LEU A 354 -12.16 -3.23 8.12
CA LEU A 354 -11.63 -2.54 9.30
C LEU A 354 -11.87 -3.35 10.59
N LEU A 355 -10.81 -3.72 11.29
CA LEU A 355 -10.94 -4.28 12.62
C LEU A 355 -11.33 -3.18 13.62
N LEU A 356 -12.54 -3.23 14.16
CA LEU A 356 -12.97 -2.29 15.20
C LEU A 356 -12.31 -2.61 16.53
N GLY A 357 -12.16 -3.89 16.87
CA GLY A 357 -11.54 -4.32 18.12
C GLY A 357 -11.79 -5.79 18.44
N GLN A 358 -11.54 -6.16 19.69
CA GLN A 358 -11.67 -7.53 20.17
C GLN A 358 -12.51 -7.60 21.45
N LEU A 359 -13.31 -8.65 21.55
CA LEU A 359 -14.00 -9.04 22.78
C LEU A 359 -13.02 -9.77 23.70
N LYS A 360 -12.90 -9.29 24.94
CA LYS A 360 -12.10 -9.92 26.01
C LYS A 360 -13.01 -10.22 27.19
N GLY A 361 -13.67 -11.35 27.17
CA GLY A 361 -14.74 -11.69 28.11
C GLY A 361 -15.89 -10.68 27.96
N LYS A 362 -16.22 -9.96 29.03
CA LYS A 362 -17.28 -8.92 29.06
C LYS A 362 -16.80 -7.53 28.65
N HIS A 363 -15.61 -7.39 28.08
CA HIS A 363 -15.04 -6.10 27.73
C HIS A 363 -14.70 -6.04 26.23
N PHE A 364 -14.89 -4.87 25.67
CA PHE A 364 -14.42 -4.55 24.32
C PHE A 364 -13.11 -3.76 24.39
N GLU A 365 -12.11 -4.17 23.60
CA GLU A 365 -10.85 -3.46 23.45
C GLU A 365 -10.72 -3.00 21.99
N PRO A 366 -10.80 -1.67 21.72
CA PRO A 366 -10.68 -1.14 20.36
C PRO A 366 -9.28 -1.37 19.80
N SER A 367 -9.21 -1.55 18.49
CA SER A 367 -7.97 -1.87 17.80
C SER A 367 -7.13 -0.61 17.50
N GLN A 368 -5.83 -0.83 17.24
CA GLN A 368 -4.95 0.20 16.69
C GLN A 368 -5.38 0.62 15.28
N SER A 369 -5.85 -0.35 14.48
CA SER A 369 -6.38 -0.13 13.13
C SER A 369 -7.55 0.85 13.12
N LEU A 370 -8.51 0.68 14.02
CA LEU A 370 -9.63 1.61 14.17
C LEU A 370 -9.15 3.03 14.51
N ALA A 371 -8.22 3.16 15.48
CA ALA A 371 -7.73 4.48 15.87
C ALA A 371 -7.14 5.25 14.68
N LEU A 372 -6.39 4.55 13.84
CA LEU A 372 -5.71 5.15 12.68
C LEU A 372 -6.64 5.39 11.48
N ALA A 373 -7.78 4.72 11.42
CA ALA A 373 -8.80 4.93 10.39
C ALA A 373 -9.77 6.08 10.72
N LEU A 374 -9.82 6.54 11.97
CA LEU A 374 -10.69 7.62 12.40
C LEU A 374 -10.08 9.00 12.14
N CYS A 375 -10.94 9.98 11.88
CA CYS A 375 -10.66 11.40 12.10
C CYS A 375 -11.04 11.77 13.53
N PRO A 376 -10.42 12.81 14.16
CA PRO A 376 -10.73 13.21 15.54
C PRO A 376 -12.22 13.50 15.75
N GLU A 377 -12.88 14.10 14.78
CA GLU A 377 -14.30 14.48 14.81
C GLU A 377 -15.23 13.27 14.87
N GLN A 378 -14.75 12.11 14.48
CA GLN A 378 -15.48 10.85 14.52
C GLN A 378 -15.46 10.18 15.91
N PHE A 379 -14.68 10.69 16.86
CA PHE A 379 -14.59 10.11 18.19
C PHE A 379 -14.95 11.12 19.29
N LYS A 380 -15.80 10.73 20.25
CA LYS A 380 -16.34 11.63 21.27
C LYS A 380 -15.28 12.20 22.22
N ASN A 381 -14.32 11.37 22.62
CA ASN A 381 -13.31 11.74 23.63
C ASN A 381 -11.93 11.79 22.95
N VAL A 382 -11.45 12.97 22.64
CA VAL A 382 -10.16 13.19 21.98
C VAL A 382 -9.20 13.90 22.93
N LEU A 383 -7.95 13.49 22.92
CA LEU A 383 -6.83 14.19 23.56
C LEU A 383 -5.79 14.50 22.51
N ASN A 384 -5.61 15.77 22.20
CA ASN A 384 -4.73 16.23 21.15
C ASN A 384 -3.51 16.94 21.75
N PHE A 385 -2.31 16.44 21.41
CA PHE A 385 -1.04 17.03 21.80
C PHE A 385 -0.44 17.82 20.64
N SER A 386 0.32 18.88 20.97
CA SER A 386 1.22 19.51 20.01
C SER A 386 2.34 18.54 19.63
N ILE A 387 2.90 18.68 18.43
CA ILE A 387 4.05 17.90 17.98
C ILE A 387 5.30 18.11 18.86
N GLU A 388 5.43 19.27 19.50
CA GLU A 388 6.51 19.60 20.42
C GLU A 388 6.30 19.02 21.83
N ASP A 389 5.12 18.49 22.15
CA ASP A 389 4.85 17.92 23.45
C ASP A 389 5.59 16.57 23.61
N GLU A 390 6.50 16.50 24.60
CA GLU A 390 7.28 15.27 24.86
C GLU A 390 6.41 14.05 25.16
N ARG A 391 5.18 14.24 25.60
CA ARG A 391 4.20 13.18 25.86
C ARG A 391 3.84 12.39 24.61
N VAL A 392 3.99 12.97 23.41
CA VAL A 392 3.80 12.25 22.13
C VAL A 392 4.75 11.08 22.02
N ILE A 393 6.04 11.31 22.26
CA ILE A 393 7.06 10.25 22.20
C ILE A 393 6.87 9.24 23.34
N LYS A 394 6.56 9.70 24.57
CA LYS A 394 6.26 8.82 25.71
C LYS A 394 5.04 7.92 25.38
N TYR A 395 4.01 8.48 24.75
CA TYR A 395 2.86 7.71 24.30
C TYR A 395 3.25 6.63 23.26
N LEU A 396 4.02 7.00 22.25
CA LEU A 396 4.49 6.05 21.21
C LEU A 396 5.39 4.95 21.79
N LYS A 397 6.14 5.22 22.88
CA LYS A 397 6.90 4.21 23.63
C LYS A 397 6.02 3.30 24.50
N GLY A 398 4.74 3.64 24.67
CA GLY A 398 3.78 2.84 25.44
C GLY A 398 3.72 3.20 26.93
N GLU A 399 4.21 4.38 27.32
CA GLU A 399 4.20 4.87 28.69
C GLU A 399 2.81 5.37 29.10
N THR A 400 2.50 5.28 30.38
CA THR A 400 1.31 5.94 30.98
C THR A 400 1.62 7.41 31.18
N LEU A 401 0.70 8.30 30.81
CA LEU A 401 0.93 9.75 30.87
C LEU A 401 0.13 10.39 32.01
N ASP A 402 0.73 11.41 32.65
CA ASP A 402 0.01 12.37 33.47
C ASP A 402 -0.54 13.49 32.58
N VAL A 403 -1.84 13.71 32.66
CA VAL A 403 -2.56 14.72 31.86
C VAL A 403 -3.49 15.57 32.73
N LYS A 404 -3.15 15.76 34.04
CA LYS A 404 -3.93 16.57 34.97
C LYS A 404 -3.95 18.06 34.63
N ASP A 405 -2.92 18.51 33.90
CA ASP A 405 -2.78 19.87 33.36
C ASP A 405 -3.80 20.16 32.23
N LEU A 406 -4.33 19.10 31.60
CA LEU A 406 -5.33 19.23 30.56
C LEU A 406 -6.72 19.15 31.20
N ASP A 407 -7.52 20.22 31.04
CA ASP A 407 -8.88 20.29 31.60
C ASP A 407 -9.84 19.33 30.90
N SER A 408 -9.59 18.05 31.10
CA SER A 408 -10.39 16.97 30.54
C SER A 408 -11.42 16.48 31.54
N LYS A 409 -12.68 16.88 31.33
CA LYS A 409 -13.85 16.38 32.10
C LYS A 409 -14.26 14.95 31.67
N THR A 410 -13.56 14.34 30.73
CA THR A 410 -13.88 13.02 30.17
C THR A 410 -13.17 11.89 30.90
N SER A 411 -13.73 10.69 30.85
CA SER A 411 -13.12 9.47 31.34
C SER A 411 -13.45 8.29 30.39
N GLY A 412 -12.66 7.24 30.47
CA GLY A 412 -12.87 6.05 29.62
C GLY A 412 -12.00 6.02 28.39
N TRP A 413 -12.48 5.42 27.32
CA TRP A 413 -11.75 5.34 26.07
C TRP A 413 -11.55 6.71 25.45
N THR A 414 -10.31 7.02 25.08
CA THR A 414 -9.86 8.32 24.57
C THR A 414 -8.98 8.07 23.35
N LEU A 415 -9.26 8.76 22.25
CA LEU A 415 -8.42 8.81 21.06
C LEU A 415 -7.28 9.82 21.30
N VAL A 416 -6.05 9.35 21.20
CA VAL A 416 -4.85 10.19 21.37
C VAL A 416 -4.38 10.64 20.01
N CYS A 417 -4.22 11.95 19.86
CA CYS A 417 -3.81 12.60 18.60
C CYS A 417 -2.54 13.43 18.79
N VAL A 418 -1.83 13.66 17.70
CA VAL A 418 -0.79 14.67 17.54
C VAL A 418 -1.19 15.63 16.43
N ASN A 419 -1.26 16.93 16.72
CA ASN A 419 -1.72 17.96 15.78
C ASN A 419 -2.98 17.54 14.99
N ASN A 420 -3.98 17.00 15.69
CA ASN A 420 -5.23 16.44 15.16
C ASN A 420 -5.10 15.17 14.32
N PHE A 421 -3.95 14.48 14.32
CA PHE A 421 -3.80 13.20 13.65
C PHE A 421 -3.78 12.05 14.67
N PRO A 422 -4.68 11.08 14.56
CA PRO A 422 -4.76 9.97 15.50
C PRO A 422 -3.48 9.13 15.56
N LEU A 423 -3.05 8.80 16.78
CA LEU A 423 -1.95 7.89 17.05
C LEU A 423 -2.44 6.54 17.56
N GLY A 424 -3.49 6.53 18.39
CA GLY A 424 -4.01 5.31 19.00
C GLY A 424 -4.98 5.59 20.14
N PHE A 425 -5.38 4.54 20.86
CA PHE A 425 -6.26 4.64 22.00
C PHE A 425 -5.55 4.61 23.36
N ALA A 426 -6.17 5.22 24.34
CA ALA A 426 -5.82 5.11 25.76
C ALA A 426 -7.08 5.06 26.62
N LYS A 427 -6.94 4.73 27.91
CA LYS A 427 -8.01 4.89 28.91
C LYS A 427 -7.65 6.02 29.87
N LEU A 428 -8.46 7.07 29.87
CA LEU A 428 -8.32 8.21 30.77
C LEU A 428 -9.09 7.96 32.07
N SER A 429 -8.43 8.19 33.19
CA SER A 429 -9.04 8.13 34.53
C SER A 429 -8.29 9.06 35.49
N LYS A 430 -9.02 10.02 36.09
CA LYS A 430 -8.48 10.93 37.12
C LYS A 430 -7.16 11.61 36.73
N GLY A 431 -7.02 12.07 35.47
CA GLY A 431 -5.82 12.72 34.97
C GLY A 431 -4.65 11.76 34.65
N SER A 432 -4.86 10.45 34.74
CA SER A 432 -3.92 9.43 34.31
C SER A 432 -4.40 8.78 33.01
N LEU A 433 -3.57 8.83 31.97
CA LEU A 433 -3.85 8.26 30.64
C LEU A 433 -3.13 6.93 30.50
N LYS A 434 -3.85 5.82 30.76
CA LYS A 434 -3.33 4.46 30.62
C LYS A 434 -3.18 4.09 29.16
N ASN A 435 -1.96 3.96 28.70
CA ASN A 435 -1.61 3.71 27.31
C ASN A 435 -2.17 2.36 26.80
N LYS A 436 -2.71 2.37 25.56
CA LYS A 436 -3.21 1.19 24.85
C LYS A 436 -2.60 1.03 23.45
N TYR A 437 -1.52 1.78 23.19
CA TYR A 437 -0.79 1.67 21.92
C TYR A 437 -0.25 0.26 21.71
N ALA A 438 -0.40 -0.26 20.49
CA ALA A 438 -0.07 -1.65 20.19
C ALA A 438 1.42 -1.95 20.39
N LYS A 439 1.74 -2.99 21.18
CA LYS A 439 3.13 -3.31 21.58
C LYS A 439 4.09 -3.47 20.40
N GLY A 440 3.66 -4.15 19.32
CA GLY A 440 4.47 -4.36 18.12
C GLY A 440 4.66 -3.12 17.23
N TRP A 441 4.08 -1.97 17.61
CA TRP A 441 4.14 -0.72 16.84
C TRP A 441 4.91 0.38 17.56
N ARG A 442 5.39 0.11 18.77
CA ARG A 442 6.03 1.10 19.63
C ARG A 442 7.27 1.69 19.00
N TYR A 443 7.49 2.96 19.31
CA TYR A 443 8.70 3.71 18.98
C TYR A 443 9.94 3.05 19.61
N GLN A 444 10.97 2.82 18.78
CA GLN A 444 12.26 2.24 19.18
C GLN A 444 13.38 3.26 19.09
#